data_6de2b8ca1154f3f697c4da1edecf549a
#
_entry.id   6de2b8ca1154f3f697c4da1edecf549a
#
_cell.length_a   1.000
_cell.length_b   1.000
_cell.length_c   1.000
_cell.angle_alpha   90.00
_cell.angle_beta   90.00
_cell.angle_gamma   90.00
#
_symmetry.space_group_name_H-M   'P 1'
#
loop_
_entity.id
_entity.type
_entity.pdbx_description
1 polymer ?
#
loop_
_entity_poly.entity_id
_entity_poly.type
_entity_poly.pdbx_seq_one_letter_code
_entity_poly.pdbx_strand_id
1 'polypeptide(L)' 'MDLEKPKINLRDCPTIKCESCEGIYFKEVIYLKRVPALMTGSSEDTTVPFPIYKCESCGHINKGFNPFENDEKITLND' A
#
# COMPACT_ATOMS: atom_id res chain seq x y z
N MET A 1 24.87 16.01 6.16
CA MET A 1 24.61 16.12 5.69
C MET A 1 23.86 15.92 4.65
N ASP A 2 23.06 16.48 4.39
CA ASP A 2 22.32 16.37 3.39
C ASP A 2 22.85 16.81 2.19
N LEU A 3 23.97 17.15 2.17
CA LEU A 3 24.53 17.65 1.02
C LEU A 3 24.51 16.74 -0.11
N GLU A 4 24.50 15.48 0.19
CA GLU A 4 24.53 14.58 -0.86
C GLU A 4 23.23 14.22 -1.41
N LYS A 5 22.16 14.71 -0.89
CA LYS A 5 20.90 14.38 -1.43
C LYS A 5 20.74 14.97 -2.79
N PRO A 6 20.29 14.22 -3.79
CA PRO A 6 20.12 14.77 -5.12
C PRO A 6 18.91 15.69 -5.11
N LYS A 7 18.92 16.67 -5.97
CA LYS A 7 17.82 17.55 -6.07
C LYS A 7 16.84 16.90 -6.96
N ILE A 8 15.63 16.71 -6.48
CA ILE A 8 14.58 16.06 -7.23
C ILE A 8 13.56 17.09 -7.63
N ASN A 9 13.31 17.20 -8.93
CA ASN A 9 12.30 18.11 -9.44
C ASN A 9 11.08 17.25 -9.72
N LEU A 10 10.05 17.40 -8.93
CA LEU A 10 8.89 16.55 -9.07
C LEU A 10 8.18 16.69 -10.40
N ARG A 11 8.39 17.81 -11.06
CA ARG A 11 7.77 17.97 -12.36
C ARG A 11 8.37 17.02 -13.37
N ASP A 12 9.61 16.60 -13.17
CA ASP A 12 10.26 15.70 -14.10
C ASP A 12 9.98 14.25 -13.77
N CYS A 13 9.29 13.97 -12.69
CA CYS A 13 9.01 12.60 -12.33
C CYS A 13 7.69 12.17 -12.97
N PRO A 14 7.56 10.92 -13.32
CA PRO A 14 6.34 10.46 -13.96
C PRO A 14 5.18 10.47 -13.00
N THR A 15 3.99 10.69 -13.51
CA THR A 15 2.78 10.66 -12.70
C THR A 15 2.26 9.24 -12.70
N ILE A 16 1.85 8.77 -11.52
CA ILE A 16 1.29 7.44 -11.43
C ILE A 16 -0.17 7.48 -11.86
N LYS A 17 -0.55 6.57 -12.70
CA LYS A 17 -1.91 6.50 -13.19
C LYS A 17 -2.59 5.24 -12.70
N CYS A 18 -3.90 5.31 -12.57
CA CYS A 18 -4.67 4.14 -12.18
C CYS A 18 -4.57 3.09 -13.28
N GLU A 19 -4.33 1.85 -12.87
CA GLU A 19 -4.18 0.77 -13.83
C GLU A 19 -5.49 0.42 -14.50
N SER A 20 -6.59 0.83 -13.92
CA SER A 20 -7.88 0.50 -14.47
C SER A 20 -8.48 1.62 -15.31
N CYS A 21 -8.49 2.83 -14.85
CA CYS A 21 -9.14 3.92 -15.57
C CYS A 21 -8.19 5.03 -15.96
N GLU A 22 -6.89 4.89 -15.62
CA GLU A 22 -5.89 5.89 -15.95
C GLU A 22 -6.10 7.23 -15.26
N GLY A 23 -6.89 7.27 -14.22
CA GLY A 23 -7.02 8.49 -13.42
C GLY A 23 -5.73 8.77 -12.69
N ILE A 24 -5.50 10.03 -12.35
CA ILE A 24 -4.26 10.39 -11.69
C ILE A 24 -4.47 10.85 -10.26
N TYR A 25 -5.69 10.83 -9.77
CA TYR A 25 -5.94 11.23 -8.39
C TYR A 25 -6.27 10.04 -7.55
N PHE A 26 -5.64 9.97 -6.37
CA PHE A 26 -5.82 8.86 -5.47
C PHE A 26 -6.15 9.38 -4.09
N LYS A 27 -6.81 8.58 -3.29
CA LYS A 27 -7.08 8.97 -1.91
C LYS A 27 -6.53 7.88 -1.02
N GLU A 28 -6.16 8.25 0.18
CA GLU A 28 -5.59 7.31 1.12
C GLU A 28 -6.69 6.60 1.87
N VAL A 29 -6.59 5.30 1.98
CA VAL A 29 -7.52 4.51 2.76
C VAL A 29 -6.69 3.60 3.65
N ILE A 30 -7.28 3.09 4.71
CA ILE A 30 -6.56 2.26 5.66
C ILE A 30 -7.02 0.84 5.51
N TYR A 31 -6.06 -0.05 5.31
CA TYR A 31 -6.31 -1.46 5.17
C TYR A 31 -6.00 -2.07 6.53
N LEU A 32 -6.94 -2.72 7.17
CA LEU A 32 -6.73 -3.26 8.50
C LEU A 32 -6.51 -4.76 8.43
N LYS A 33 -5.45 -5.21 9.09
CA LYS A 33 -5.18 -6.64 9.18
C LYS A 33 -5.27 -7.05 10.64
N ARG A 34 -5.86 -8.21 10.89
CA ARG A 34 -5.93 -8.72 12.24
C ARG A 34 -4.86 -9.78 12.40
N VAL A 35 -3.98 -9.59 13.35
CA VAL A 35 -2.93 -10.56 13.62
C VAL A 35 -3.39 -11.43 14.78
N PRO A 36 -3.61 -12.71 14.57
CA PRO A 36 -4.12 -13.58 15.63
C PRO A 36 -3.15 -13.66 16.81
N ALA A 37 -3.69 -13.83 17.98
CA ALA A 37 -2.88 -13.92 19.19
C ALA A 37 -1.84 -15.02 19.09
N LEU A 38 -2.17 -16.10 18.43
CA LEU A 38 -1.24 -17.19 18.30
C LEU A 38 0.03 -16.80 17.56
N MET A 39 -0.06 -15.91 16.61
CA MET A 39 1.09 -15.54 15.83
C MET A 39 2.01 -14.61 16.58
N THR A 40 1.50 -13.88 17.53
CA THR A 40 2.33 -12.94 18.25
C THR A 40 2.69 -13.42 19.64
N GLY A 41 2.06 -14.47 20.09
CA GLY A 41 2.31 -14.93 21.44
C GLY A 41 1.61 -14.10 22.49
N SER A 42 0.70 -13.22 22.09
CA SER A 42 0.04 -12.42 23.10
C SER A 42 -1.29 -13.05 23.44
N SER A 43 -2.03 -12.43 24.34
CA SER A 43 -3.28 -12.99 24.79
C SER A 43 -4.45 -12.52 23.95
N GLU A 44 -4.25 -11.58 23.07
CA GLU A 44 -5.35 -11.06 22.27
C GLU A 44 -4.92 -10.80 20.86
N ASP A 45 -5.87 -10.81 19.93
CA ASP A 45 -5.57 -10.47 18.57
C ASP A 45 -5.21 -9.00 18.48
N THR A 46 -4.43 -8.65 17.50
CA THR A 46 -3.98 -7.28 17.30
C THR A 46 -4.39 -6.80 15.93
N THR A 47 -4.88 -5.58 15.84
CA THR A 47 -5.23 -4.99 14.57
C THR A 47 -4.13 -4.04 14.14
N VAL A 48 -3.64 -4.21 12.92
CA VAL A 48 -2.55 -3.40 12.41
C VAL A 48 -3.03 -2.64 11.19
N PRO A 49 -2.90 -1.31 11.18
CA PRO A 49 -3.36 -0.52 10.05
C PRO A 49 -2.25 -0.34 9.03
N PHE A 50 -2.63 -0.36 7.75
CA PHE A 50 -1.71 -0.12 6.66
C PHE A 50 -2.34 0.87 5.71
N PRO A 51 -1.76 2.06 5.56
CA PRO A 51 -2.33 3.04 4.63
C PRO A 51 -1.98 2.65 3.20
N ILE A 52 -2.97 2.72 2.33
CA ILE A 52 -2.73 2.49 0.91
C ILE A 52 -3.53 3.51 0.14
N TYR A 53 -3.32 3.58 -1.16
CA TYR A 53 -3.98 4.56 -1.97
C TYR A 53 -4.87 3.87 -2.98
N LYS A 54 -6.06 4.38 -3.19
CA LYS A 54 -6.94 3.84 -4.20
C LYS A 54 -7.40 4.97 -5.10
N CYS A 55 -7.73 4.64 -6.33
CA CYS A 55 -8.13 5.63 -7.30
C CYS A 55 -9.39 6.34 -6.85
N GLU A 56 -9.37 7.65 -6.94
CA GLU A 56 -10.52 8.42 -6.50
C GLU A 56 -11.67 8.24 -7.45
N SER A 57 -11.44 7.97 -8.71
CA SER A 57 -12.51 7.84 -9.67
C SER A 57 -13.15 6.47 -9.71
N CYS A 58 -12.38 5.42 -9.78
CA CYS A 58 -12.96 4.10 -9.94
C CYS A 58 -12.77 3.17 -8.75
N GLY A 59 -11.96 3.57 -7.79
CA GLY A 59 -11.76 2.76 -6.60
C GLY A 59 -10.75 1.64 -6.74
N HIS A 60 -10.08 1.55 -7.86
CA HIS A 60 -9.11 0.49 -8.08
C HIS A 60 -7.85 0.77 -7.28
N ILE A 61 -7.20 -0.26 -6.79
CA ILE A 61 -5.94 -0.13 -6.08
C ILE A 61 -4.87 -0.74 -6.96
N ASN A 62 -3.89 0.09 -7.37
CA ASN A 62 -2.82 -0.39 -8.22
C ASN A 62 -2.03 -1.47 -7.52
N LYS A 63 -1.45 -2.36 -8.28
CA LYS A 63 -0.71 -3.46 -7.69
C LYS A 63 0.41 -2.98 -6.81
N GLY A 64 1.09 -1.95 -7.19
CA GLY A 64 2.21 -1.48 -6.40
C GLY A 64 1.81 -0.87 -5.08
N PHE A 65 0.54 -0.56 -4.89
CA PHE A 65 0.09 0.06 -3.65
C PHE A 65 -0.38 -0.96 -2.62
N ASN A 66 -0.58 -2.19 -3.03
CA ASN A 66 -1.08 -3.20 -2.10
C ASN A 66 0.09 -3.98 -1.56
N PRO A 67 0.47 -3.77 -0.31
CA PRO A 67 1.67 -4.43 0.22
C PRO A 67 1.51 -5.92 0.39
N PHE A 68 0.29 -6.42 0.32
CA PHE A 68 0.07 -7.83 0.55
C PHE A 68 -0.24 -8.62 -0.70
N GLU A 69 -0.14 -7.99 -1.85
CA GLU A 69 -0.53 -8.69 -3.05
C GLU A 69 0.27 -9.94 -3.26
N ASN A 70 1.57 -9.89 -3.11
CA ASN A 70 2.38 -11.07 -3.29
C ASN A 70 2.37 -11.95 -2.07
N ASP A 71 2.22 -11.39 -0.91
CA ASP A 71 2.20 -12.17 0.29
C ASP A 71 1.01 -13.06 0.37
N GLU A 72 -0.09 -12.64 -0.18
CA GLU A 72 -1.25 -13.45 -0.13
C GLU A 72 -1.07 -14.75 -0.87
N LYS A 73 -0.32 -14.72 -1.94
CA LYS A 73 -0.09 -15.94 -2.67
C LYS A 73 0.73 -16.90 -1.85
N ILE A 74 1.69 -16.38 -1.13
CA ILE A 74 2.51 -17.23 -0.32
C ILE A 74 1.70 -17.84 0.79
N THR A 75 0.82 -17.06 1.35
CA THR A 75 0.05 -17.55 2.46
C THR A 75 -0.86 -18.68 2.05
N LEU A 76 -1.36 -18.61 0.87
CA LEU A 76 -2.26 -19.63 0.45
C LEU A 76 -1.62 -20.97 0.32
N ASN A 77 -0.33 -21.02 0.24
CA ASN A 77 0.32 -22.26 0.13
C ASN A 77 0.44 -22.97 1.42
N ASP A 78 0.11 -22.37 2.46
CA ASP A 78 0.18 -23.06 3.70
C ASP A 78 -0.94 -24.03 3.90
#